data_ce94ae4d5cca587ea8d775fb5fbd6f8a
#
_entry.id   ce94ae4d5cca587ea8d775fb5fbd6f8a
#
_cell.length_a   1.000
_cell.length_b   1.000
_cell.length_c   1.000
_cell.angle_alpha   90.00
_cell.angle_beta   90.00
_cell.angle_gamma   90.00
#
_symmetry.space_group_name_H-M   'P 1'
#
loop_
_entity.id
_entity.type
_entity.pdbx_description
1 polymer ?
#
loop_
_entity_poly.entity_id
_entity_poly.type
_entity_poly.pdbx_seq_one_letter_code
_entity_poly.pdbx_strand_id
1 'polypeptide(L)'
;MKSVKFLLPLLLLCAVLFCGCTGKEEKKIDEVVKRELDLLKHLDSDTTQKYISYQEIFPGDLEDAAMSSDIEEVFSLFFQDFDYKILDTSVNRNKAIAKVSLRLFTLDARALAEDFSKALLKHEIALAASDDTEDDQTVTLEDRYMLLNQLLSSNKYQTVERNCSITLTASEKNEETIWEIKRTTTLENDLVGGLMNYLSDPDILSPEDTLLVYLDTLKNMSTEELANYLNADSIVSTEDPNKISLANALVEQVHNIFNYSIGETSVSGYHASVKADITTFDSEAILN
;
A
#
# COMPACT_ATOMS: atom_id res chain seq x y z
N MET A 1 65.07 13.02 -27.09
CA MET A 1 63.93 12.07 -27.25
C MET A 1 64.03 10.77 -26.43
N LYS A 2 64.64 10.78 -25.23
CA LYS A 2 64.78 9.58 -24.36
C LYS A 2 63.88 9.60 -23.13
N SER A 3 63.20 10.71 -22.78
CA SER A 3 62.40 10.84 -21.58
C SER A 3 60.90 10.45 -21.76
N VAL A 4 60.37 10.40 -23.01
CA VAL A 4 58.97 10.05 -23.26
C VAL A 4 58.67 8.57 -23.10
N LYS A 5 59.67 7.71 -23.31
CA LYS A 5 59.50 6.22 -23.22
C LYS A 5 59.35 5.71 -21.77
N PHE A 6 59.74 6.50 -20.76
CA PHE A 6 59.59 6.12 -19.34
C PHE A 6 58.30 6.67 -18.69
N LEU A 7 57.71 7.73 -19.27
CA LEU A 7 56.47 8.31 -18.74
C LEU A 7 55.22 7.45 -19.06
N LEU A 8 55.23 6.75 -20.20
CA LEU A 8 54.11 5.94 -20.65
C LEU A 8 53.84 4.72 -19.72
N PRO A 9 54.87 3.91 -19.34
CA PRO A 9 54.62 2.80 -18.41
C PRO A 9 54.35 3.27 -16.98
N LEU A 10 54.82 4.44 -16.54
CA LEU A 10 54.51 5.01 -15.23
C LEU A 10 53.04 5.46 -15.17
N LEU A 11 52.55 6.06 -16.26
CA LEU A 11 51.14 6.49 -16.36
C LEU A 11 50.19 5.28 -16.42
N LEU A 12 50.58 4.21 -17.10
CA LEU A 12 49.85 2.93 -17.13
C LEU A 12 49.84 2.24 -15.76
N LEU A 13 50.95 2.28 -15.02
CA LEU A 13 51.03 1.74 -13.66
C LEU A 13 50.14 2.49 -12.66
N CYS A 14 50.07 3.82 -12.78
CA CYS A 14 49.16 4.63 -11.97
C CYS A 14 47.70 4.33 -12.30
N ALA A 15 47.35 4.11 -13.57
CA ALA A 15 45.97 3.76 -13.97
C ALA A 15 45.52 2.41 -13.40
N VAL A 16 46.40 1.42 -13.34
CA VAL A 16 46.11 0.10 -12.76
C VAL A 16 45.98 0.16 -11.23
N LEU A 17 46.70 1.04 -10.56
CA LEU A 17 46.61 1.22 -9.11
C LEU A 17 45.29 1.91 -8.71
N PHE A 18 44.74 2.78 -9.54
CA PHE A 18 43.44 3.42 -9.30
C PHE A 18 42.24 2.51 -9.57
N CYS A 19 42.32 1.59 -10.52
CA CYS A 19 41.26 0.59 -10.76
C CYS A 19 41.16 -0.49 -9.66
N GLY A 20 42.28 -0.83 -9.00
CA GLY A 20 42.27 -1.87 -7.97
C GLY A 20 41.62 -1.48 -6.64
N CYS A 21 41.59 -0.18 -6.32
CA CYS A 21 40.98 0.30 -5.07
C CYS A 21 39.46 0.50 -5.14
N THR A 22 38.92 0.90 -6.30
CA THR A 22 37.49 1.07 -6.50
C THR A 22 36.74 -0.26 -6.33
N GLY A 23 37.16 -1.32 -7.00
CA GLY A 23 36.49 -2.61 -6.92
C GLY A 23 36.53 -3.29 -5.54
N LYS A 24 37.45 -2.90 -4.65
CA LYS A 24 37.49 -3.44 -3.27
C LYS A 24 36.47 -2.73 -2.36
N GLU A 25 36.25 -1.45 -2.58
CA GLU A 25 35.29 -0.65 -1.80
C GLU A 25 33.84 -0.95 -2.26
N GLU A 26 33.61 -1.07 -3.56
CA GLU A 26 32.33 -1.50 -4.14
C GLU A 26 31.91 -2.86 -3.58
N LYS A 27 32.84 -3.84 -3.48
CA LYS A 27 32.55 -5.15 -2.84
C LYS A 27 32.12 -5.05 -1.40
N LYS A 28 32.76 -4.16 -0.60
CA LYS A 28 32.35 -3.95 0.80
C LYS A 28 30.94 -3.38 0.89
N ILE A 29 30.58 -2.46 -0.01
CA ILE A 29 29.25 -1.86 -0.09
C ILE A 29 28.23 -2.92 -0.48
N ASP A 30 28.51 -3.71 -1.51
CA ASP A 30 27.67 -4.84 -1.94
C ASP A 30 27.43 -5.84 -0.80
N GLU A 31 28.47 -6.13 0.01
CA GLU A 31 28.33 -7.02 1.17
C GLU A 31 27.41 -6.43 2.25
N VAL A 32 27.47 -5.10 2.48
CA VAL A 32 26.55 -4.42 3.40
C VAL A 32 25.12 -4.51 2.89
N VAL A 33 24.89 -4.17 1.61
CA VAL A 33 23.55 -4.21 1.01
C VAL A 33 22.99 -5.63 1.03
N LYS A 34 23.79 -6.63 0.65
CA LYS A 34 23.38 -8.05 0.70
C LYS A 34 22.98 -8.46 2.11
N ARG A 35 23.81 -8.18 3.10
CA ARG A 35 23.51 -8.54 4.49
C ARG A 35 22.19 -7.97 4.96
N GLU A 36 21.95 -6.67 4.72
CA GLU A 36 20.73 -6.01 5.18
C GLU A 36 19.48 -6.50 4.40
N LEU A 37 19.59 -6.68 3.08
CA LEU A 37 18.46 -7.18 2.28
C LEU A 37 18.19 -8.69 2.48
N ASP A 38 19.22 -9.48 2.78
CA ASP A 38 19.05 -10.89 3.15
C ASP A 38 18.32 -11.04 4.49
N LEU A 39 18.57 -10.12 5.46
CA LEU A 39 17.82 -10.09 6.71
C LEU A 39 16.34 -9.74 6.47
N LEU A 40 16.04 -8.78 5.59
CA LEU A 40 14.65 -8.51 5.17
C LEU A 40 14.01 -9.72 4.50
N LYS A 41 14.72 -10.38 3.58
CA LYS A 41 14.26 -11.60 2.91
C LYS A 41 13.94 -12.74 3.88
N HIS A 42 14.64 -12.80 5.01
CA HIS A 42 14.41 -13.79 6.06
C HIS A 42 13.52 -13.29 7.20
N LEU A 43 12.87 -12.13 7.02
CA LEU A 43 11.91 -11.56 7.96
C LEU A 43 12.50 -11.26 9.34
N ASP A 44 13.74 -10.78 9.37
CA ASP A 44 14.34 -10.28 10.61
C ASP A 44 13.59 -9.03 11.06
N SER A 45 12.93 -9.13 12.24
CA SER A 45 12.03 -8.08 12.71
C SER A 45 12.75 -6.76 12.99
N ASP A 46 13.97 -6.81 13.54
CA ASP A 46 14.76 -5.62 13.83
C ASP A 46 15.14 -4.89 12.53
N THR A 47 15.49 -5.65 11.48
CA THR A 47 15.82 -5.11 10.16
C THR A 47 14.57 -4.57 9.46
N THR A 48 13.43 -5.24 9.57
CA THR A 48 12.17 -4.77 9.02
C THR A 48 11.79 -3.44 9.65
N GLN A 49 11.77 -3.33 10.98
CA GLN A 49 11.47 -2.08 11.69
C GLN A 49 12.50 -0.97 11.44
N LYS A 50 13.75 -1.32 11.15
CA LYS A 50 14.80 -0.36 10.80
C LYS A 50 14.52 0.39 9.50
N TYR A 51 13.93 -0.28 8.51
CA TYR A 51 13.72 0.27 7.18
C TYR A 51 12.27 0.60 6.85
N ILE A 52 11.31 0.03 7.57
CA ILE A 52 9.89 0.18 7.29
C ILE A 52 9.17 0.55 8.58
N SER A 53 8.44 1.67 8.54
CA SER A 53 7.55 2.08 9.63
C SER A 53 6.13 1.61 9.31
N TYR A 54 5.60 0.70 10.12
CA TYR A 54 4.21 0.26 9.96
C TYR A 54 3.21 1.40 10.12
N GLN A 55 3.54 2.44 10.88
CA GLN A 55 2.71 3.62 11.06
C GLN A 55 2.68 4.52 9.81
N GLU A 56 3.74 4.48 8.98
CA GLU A 56 3.89 5.32 7.79
C GLU A 56 3.38 4.66 6.50
N ILE A 57 2.96 3.38 6.53
CA ILE A 57 2.46 2.67 5.35
C ILE A 57 1.17 3.30 4.82
N PHE A 58 0.28 3.72 5.71
CA PHE A 58 -0.99 4.34 5.35
C PHE A 58 -0.90 5.87 5.37
N PRO A 59 -1.57 6.57 4.44
CA PRO A 59 -1.65 8.02 4.46
C PRO A 59 -2.53 8.51 5.61
N GLY A 60 -2.17 9.65 6.18
CA GLY A 60 -2.92 10.35 7.23
C GLY A 60 -2.35 10.20 8.63
N ASP A 61 -2.84 11.03 9.54
CA ASP A 61 -2.50 10.98 10.96
C ASP A 61 -3.39 9.93 11.64
N LEU A 62 -2.91 8.69 11.65
CA LEU A 62 -3.56 7.60 12.37
C LEU A 62 -3.03 7.54 13.79
N GLU A 63 -3.87 7.18 14.74
CA GLU A 63 -3.45 6.99 16.13
C GLU A 63 -2.36 5.92 16.22
N ASP A 64 -1.39 6.12 17.14
CA ASP A 64 -0.34 5.16 17.42
C ASP A 64 -0.94 3.84 17.91
N ALA A 65 -0.91 2.82 17.07
CA ALA A 65 -1.24 1.46 17.47
C ALA A 65 0.04 0.74 17.94
N ALA A 66 -0.10 -0.11 18.93
CA ALA A 66 0.98 -1.03 19.28
C ALA A 66 1.18 -2.07 18.18
N MET A 67 2.42 -2.57 18.02
CA MET A 67 2.68 -3.68 17.12
C MET A 67 1.80 -4.89 17.50
N SER A 68 0.87 -5.27 16.63
CA SER A 68 -0.01 -6.42 16.81
C SER A 68 0.50 -7.62 16.02
N SER A 69 -0.05 -8.81 16.32
CA SER A 69 0.26 -10.02 15.56
C SER A 69 -0.16 -9.89 14.08
N ASP A 70 -1.23 -9.15 13.79
CA ASP A 70 -1.71 -8.93 12.42
C ASP A 70 -0.71 -8.09 11.61
N ILE A 71 -0.10 -7.08 12.23
CA ILE A 71 0.94 -6.27 11.60
C ILE A 71 2.17 -7.13 11.26
N GLU A 72 2.63 -7.96 12.21
CA GLU A 72 3.77 -8.87 11.98
C GLU A 72 3.47 -9.88 10.87
N GLU A 73 2.26 -10.43 10.84
CA GLU A 73 1.82 -11.39 9.83
C GLU A 73 1.74 -10.75 8.44
N VAL A 74 1.21 -9.52 8.33
CA VAL A 74 1.18 -8.76 7.08
C VAL A 74 2.57 -8.61 6.49
N PHE A 75 3.57 -8.22 7.28
CA PHE A 75 4.95 -8.13 6.79
C PHE A 75 5.51 -9.49 6.41
N SER A 76 5.21 -10.53 7.18
CA SER A 76 5.61 -11.90 6.86
C SER A 76 5.08 -12.35 5.49
N LEU A 77 3.80 -12.13 5.24
CA LEU A 77 3.15 -12.47 3.97
C LEU A 77 3.65 -11.59 2.82
N PHE A 78 3.85 -10.30 3.08
CA PHE A 78 4.30 -9.35 2.06
C PHE A 78 5.71 -9.66 1.56
N PHE A 79 6.62 -10.04 2.45
CA PHE A 79 8.02 -10.33 2.12
C PHE A 79 8.30 -11.80 1.80
N GLN A 80 7.29 -12.68 1.83
CA GLN A 80 7.46 -14.11 1.62
C GLN A 80 8.23 -14.45 0.32
N ASP A 81 7.94 -13.74 -0.79
CA ASP A 81 8.55 -13.93 -2.10
C ASP A 81 9.50 -12.77 -2.46
N PHE A 82 9.93 -11.99 -1.46
CA PHE A 82 10.86 -10.89 -1.67
C PHE A 82 12.22 -11.40 -2.13
N ASP A 83 12.75 -10.81 -3.20
CA ASP A 83 14.11 -11.07 -3.68
C ASP A 83 14.70 -9.80 -4.28
N TYR A 84 16.00 -9.80 -4.53
CA TYR A 84 16.70 -8.65 -5.08
C TYR A 84 17.91 -9.05 -5.92
N LYS A 85 18.34 -8.14 -6.79
CA LYS A 85 19.55 -8.25 -7.58
C LYS A 85 20.29 -6.92 -7.59
N ILE A 86 21.58 -6.92 -7.18
CA ILE A 86 22.45 -5.77 -7.35
C ILE A 86 22.83 -5.66 -8.83
N LEU A 87 22.61 -4.48 -9.41
CA LEU A 87 22.88 -4.18 -10.81
C LEU A 87 24.18 -3.43 -10.99
N ASP A 88 24.40 -2.39 -10.16
CA ASP A 88 25.55 -1.50 -10.24
C ASP A 88 25.81 -0.84 -8.89
N THR A 89 27.09 -0.56 -8.60
CA THR A 89 27.53 0.13 -7.40
C THR A 89 28.49 1.25 -7.78
N SER A 90 28.18 2.47 -7.35
CA SER A 90 29.01 3.64 -7.58
C SER A 90 29.38 4.35 -6.28
N VAL A 91 30.64 4.78 -6.16
CA VAL A 91 31.18 5.39 -4.94
C VAL A 91 31.65 6.81 -5.22
N ASN A 92 31.16 7.76 -4.46
CA ASN A 92 31.66 9.12 -4.43
C ASN A 92 32.48 9.36 -3.14
N ARG A 93 33.79 9.14 -3.21
CA ARG A 93 34.68 9.26 -2.06
C ARG A 93 34.72 10.65 -1.47
N ASN A 94 34.65 11.69 -2.31
CA ASN A 94 34.69 13.08 -1.86
C ASN A 94 33.51 13.46 -0.97
N LYS A 95 32.36 12.79 -1.16
CA LYS A 95 31.13 13.01 -0.39
C LYS A 95 30.87 11.93 0.66
N ALA A 96 31.72 10.91 0.74
CA ALA A 96 31.47 9.73 1.58
C ALA A 96 30.10 9.10 1.33
N ILE A 97 29.68 9.01 0.05
CA ILE A 97 28.37 8.50 -0.37
C ILE A 97 28.58 7.42 -1.43
N ALA A 98 27.83 6.34 -1.32
CA ALA A 98 27.67 5.34 -2.36
C ALA A 98 26.22 5.25 -2.81
N LYS A 99 26.02 4.87 -4.08
CA LYS A 99 24.72 4.52 -4.64
C LYS A 99 24.79 3.11 -5.21
N VAL A 100 23.81 2.30 -4.86
CA VAL A 100 23.64 0.94 -5.35
C VAL A 100 22.34 0.84 -6.09
N SER A 101 22.41 0.51 -7.38
CA SER A 101 21.23 0.26 -8.20
C SER A 101 20.80 -1.19 -8.02
N LEU A 102 19.54 -1.40 -7.75
CA LEU A 102 18.95 -2.70 -7.48
C LEU A 102 17.77 -2.98 -8.41
N ARG A 103 17.51 -4.26 -8.61
CA ARG A 103 16.23 -4.77 -9.04
C ARG A 103 15.63 -5.53 -7.87
N LEU A 104 14.47 -5.11 -7.43
CA LEU A 104 13.67 -5.76 -6.41
C LEU A 104 12.61 -6.63 -7.07
N PHE A 105 12.31 -7.75 -6.43
CA PHE A 105 11.20 -8.62 -6.74
C PHE A 105 10.25 -8.58 -5.54
N THR A 106 9.09 -7.98 -5.72
CA THR A 106 8.09 -7.78 -4.67
C THR A 106 6.75 -8.29 -5.15
N LEU A 107 5.82 -8.50 -4.25
CA LEU A 107 4.44 -8.73 -4.67
C LEU A 107 3.91 -7.52 -5.45
N ASP A 108 2.88 -7.72 -6.27
CA ASP A 108 2.19 -6.64 -7.00
C ASP A 108 1.43 -5.73 -6.01
N ALA A 109 2.16 -4.74 -5.49
CA ALA A 109 1.63 -3.81 -4.52
C ALA A 109 0.50 -2.93 -5.06
N ARG A 110 0.43 -2.73 -6.40
CA ARG A 110 -0.67 -2.01 -7.02
C ARG A 110 -1.95 -2.83 -6.95
N ALA A 111 -1.91 -4.10 -7.37
CA ALA A 111 -3.06 -4.99 -7.27
C ALA A 111 -3.54 -5.15 -5.82
N LEU A 112 -2.60 -5.26 -4.87
CA LEU A 112 -2.93 -5.27 -3.44
C LEU A 112 -3.62 -3.98 -3.00
N ALA A 113 -3.13 -2.80 -3.42
CA ALA A 113 -3.73 -1.52 -3.07
C ALA A 113 -5.14 -1.34 -3.68
N GLU A 114 -5.37 -1.81 -4.91
CA GLU A 114 -6.69 -1.82 -5.54
C GLU A 114 -7.68 -2.69 -4.76
N ASP A 115 -7.29 -3.92 -4.38
CA ASP A 115 -8.12 -4.81 -3.58
C ASP A 115 -8.34 -4.27 -2.16
N PHE A 116 -7.30 -3.68 -1.55
CA PHE A 116 -7.40 -3.03 -0.25
C PHE A 116 -8.37 -1.86 -0.26
N SER A 117 -8.31 -0.99 -1.27
CA SER A 117 -9.21 0.15 -1.38
C SER A 117 -10.67 -0.27 -1.55
N LYS A 118 -10.92 -1.39 -2.27
CA LYS A 118 -12.25 -2.00 -2.35
C LYS A 118 -12.73 -2.55 -1.01
N ALA A 119 -11.84 -3.25 -0.28
CA ALA A 119 -12.15 -3.80 1.03
C ALA A 119 -12.39 -2.71 2.07
N LEU A 120 -11.57 -1.65 2.04
CA LEU A 120 -11.72 -0.49 2.91
C LEU A 120 -13.05 0.22 2.69
N LEU A 121 -13.42 0.50 1.44
CA LEU A 121 -14.70 1.12 1.11
C LEU A 121 -15.89 0.28 1.61
N LYS A 122 -15.84 -1.06 1.45
CA LYS A 122 -16.86 -1.96 2.00
C LYS A 122 -16.94 -1.87 3.52
N HIS A 123 -15.80 -1.84 4.18
CA HIS A 123 -15.71 -1.74 5.63
C HIS A 123 -16.27 -0.41 6.14
N GLU A 124 -15.95 0.72 5.50
CA GLU A 124 -16.47 2.05 5.82
C GLU A 124 -18.02 2.11 5.67
N ILE A 125 -18.56 1.51 4.61
CA ILE A 125 -20.01 1.43 4.41
C ILE A 125 -20.67 0.56 5.48
N ALA A 126 -20.04 -0.56 5.87
CA ALA A 126 -20.55 -1.43 6.93
C ALA A 126 -20.52 -0.74 8.30
N LEU A 127 -19.46 0.01 8.62
CA LEU A 127 -19.40 0.83 9.84
C LEU A 127 -20.51 1.87 9.86
N ALA A 128 -20.76 2.56 8.75
CA ALA A 128 -21.84 3.54 8.65
C ALA A 128 -23.26 2.92 8.77
N ALA A 129 -23.37 1.59 8.58
CA ALA A 129 -24.60 0.83 8.75
C ALA A 129 -24.76 0.22 10.14
N SER A 130 -23.74 0.30 10.99
CA SER A 130 -23.79 -0.21 12.37
C SER A 130 -24.55 0.77 13.29
N ASP A 131 -25.11 0.22 14.38
CA ASP A 131 -25.74 1.02 15.43
C ASP A 131 -24.73 1.60 16.43
N ASP A 132 -23.42 1.50 16.14
CA ASP A 132 -22.36 1.96 17.02
C ASP A 132 -22.35 3.49 17.16
N THR A 133 -21.79 3.96 18.25
CA THR A 133 -21.66 5.41 18.52
C THR A 133 -20.71 6.07 17.51
N GLU A 134 -20.86 7.37 17.25
CA GLU A 134 -20.03 8.13 16.32
C GLU A 134 -18.51 7.94 16.54
N ASP A 135 -18.06 7.70 17.79
CA ASP A 135 -16.65 7.48 18.14
C ASP A 135 -16.12 6.12 17.62
N ASP A 136 -17.00 5.12 17.45
CA ASP A 136 -16.63 3.78 16.98
C ASP A 136 -16.73 3.64 15.43
N GLN A 137 -17.13 4.69 14.71
CA GLN A 137 -17.32 4.68 13.25
C GLN A 137 -16.06 5.09 12.46
N THR A 138 -14.92 5.23 13.11
CA THR A 138 -13.66 5.58 12.42
C THR A 138 -12.79 4.36 12.17
N VAL A 139 -12.30 4.22 10.93
CA VAL A 139 -11.38 3.14 10.57
C VAL A 139 -10.02 3.37 11.23
N THR A 140 -9.64 2.47 12.11
CA THR A 140 -8.38 2.52 12.84
C THR A 140 -7.20 1.98 12.01
N LEU A 141 -5.96 2.18 12.50
CA LEU A 141 -4.77 1.56 11.91
C LEU A 141 -4.84 0.01 12.01
N GLU A 142 -5.40 -0.51 13.09
CA GLU A 142 -5.56 -1.95 13.30
C GLU A 142 -6.54 -2.55 12.29
N ASP A 143 -7.67 -1.91 12.02
CA ASP A 143 -8.62 -2.32 10.98
C ASP A 143 -7.95 -2.40 9.60
N ARG A 144 -7.12 -1.43 9.27
CA ARG A 144 -6.38 -1.40 7.99
C ARG A 144 -5.42 -2.58 7.87
N TYR A 145 -4.70 -2.92 8.93
CA TYR A 145 -3.81 -4.08 8.94
C TYR A 145 -4.57 -5.40 8.95
N MET A 146 -5.71 -5.49 9.64
CA MET A 146 -6.61 -6.64 9.57
C MET A 146 -7.10 -6.89 8.13
N LEU A 147 -7.52 -5.83 7.42
CA LEU A 147 -7.93 -5.94 6.02
C LEU A 147 -6.78 -6.39 5.11
N LEU A 148 -5.56 -5.84 5.30
CA LEU A 148 -4.38 -6.29 4.55
C LEU A 148 -4.06 -7.75 4.83
N ASN A 149 -4.12 -8.19 6.09
CA ASN A 149 -3.88 -9.57 6.47
C ASN A 149 -4.87 -10.52 5.79
N GLN A 150 -6.16 -10.19 5.82
CA GLN A 150 -7.20 -10.96 5.14
C GLN A 150 -6.94 -11.09 3.63
N LEU A 151 -6.54 -10.00 2.98
CA LEU A 151 -6.26 -10.01 1.55
C LEU A 151 -5.03 -10.85 1.21
N LEU A 152 -3.93 -10.66 1.93
CA LEU A 152 -2.68 -11.39 1.71
C LEU A 152 -2.82 -12.89 2.00
N SER A 153 -3.63 -13.26 3.00
CA SER A 153 -3.89 -14.67 3.35
C SER A 153 -4.83 -15.36 2.36
N SER A 154 -5.77 -14.60 1.75
CA SER A 154 -6.81 -15.17 0.87
C SER A 154 -6.43 -15.15 -0.61
N ASN A 155 -5.64 -14.17 -1.04
CA ASN A 155 -5.31 -13.92 -2.44
C ASN A 155 -3.84 -14.22 -2.72
N LYS A 156 -3.56 -14.65 -3.96
CA LYS A 156 -2.18 -14.74 -4.47
C LYS A 156 -1.91 -13.56 -5.41
N TYR A 157 -1.02 -12.67 -4.97
CA TYR A 157 -0.50 -11.61 -5.81
C TYR A 157 0.71 -12.10 -6.61
N GLN A 158 0.87 -11.59 -7.84
CA GLN A 158 2.02 -11.92 -8.67
C GLN A 158 3.27 -11.21 -8.13
N THR A 159 4.43 -11.79 -8.39
CA THR A 159 5.71 -11.10 -8.16
C THR A 159 6.02 -10.20 -9.34
N VAL A 160 6.34 -8.94 -9.06
CA VAL A 160 6.72 -7.93 -10.05
C VAL A 160 8.15 -7.44 -9.85
N GLU A 161 8.78 -7.01 -10.95
CA GLU A 161 10.14 -6.44 -10.91
C GLU A 161 10.08 -4.92 -10.79
N ARG A 162 10.92 -4.36 -9.93
CA ARG A 162 11.06 -2.91 -9.73
C ARG A 162 12.52 -2.51 -9.64
N ASN A 163 12.95 -1.50 -10.39
CA ASN A 163 14.28 -0.93 -10.24
C ASN A 163 14.25 0.18 -9.17
N CYS A 164 15.21 0.16 -8.25
CA CYS A 164 15.38 1.18 -7.23
C CYS A 164 16.86 1.53 -7.03
N SER A 165 17.14 2.50 -6.20
CA SER A 165 18.50 2.91 -5.87
C SER A 165 18.64 3.18 -4.38
N ILE A 166 19.53 2.46 -3.72
CA ILE A 166 19.88 2.64 -2.31
C ILE A 166 21.06 3.61 -2.19
N THR A 167 20.96 4.53 -1.24
CA THR A 167 22.06 5.42 -0.88
C THR A 167 22.70 4.94 0.43
N LEU A 168 24.02 4.80 0.43
CA LEU A 168 24.79 4.53 1.63
C LEU A 168 25.66 5.73 1.99
N THR A 169 25.88 5.93 3.27
CA THR A 169 26.80 6.94 3.81
C THR A 169 27.93 6.26 4.55
N ALA A 170 29.15 6.80 4.40
CA ALA A 170 30.29 6.33 5.12
C ALA A 170 30.51 7.15 6.39
N SER A 171 30.86 6.47 7.48
CA SER A 171 31.38 7.03 8.70
C SER A 171 32.73 6.39 9.04
N GLU A 172 33.58 7.12 9.74
CA GLU A 172 34.86 6.56 10.26
C GLU A 172 34.66 6.14 11.72
N LYS A 173 34.98 4.88 12.03
CA LYS A 173 34.99 4.36 13.40
C LYS A 173 36.20 3.50 13.59
N ASN A 174 37.04 3.84 14.57
CA ASN A 174 38.31 3.13 14.88
C ASN A 174 39.22 2.98 13.66
N GLU A 175 39.41 4.04 12.87
CA GLU A 175 40.21 4.06 11.63
C GLU A 175 39.66 3.16 10.50
N GLU A 176 38.46 2.61 10.64
CA GLU A 176 37.79 1.84 9.60
C GLU A 176 36.60 2.62 9.02
N THR A 177 36.46 2.58 7.70
CA THR A 177 35.30 3.13 7.01
C THR A 177 34.13 2.14 7.11
N ILE A 178 33.06 2.57 7.76
CA ILE A 178 31.82 1.82 7.91
C ILE A 178 30.78 2.44 6.98
N TRP A 179 30.16 1.61 6.14
CA TRP A 179 29.08 1.98 5.25
C TRP A 179 27.73 1.58 5.85
N GLU A 180 26.77 2.49 5.84
CA GLU A 180 25.41 2.25 6.34
C GLU A 180 24.38 2.70 5.31
N ILE A 181 23.31 1.91 5.14
CA ILE A 181 22.18 2.27 4.29
C ILE A 181 21.45 3.45 4.91
N LYS A 182 21.29 4.52 4.14
CA LYS A 182 20.50 5.67 4.56
C LYS A 182 19.00 5.36 4.40
N ARG A 183 18.27 5.28 5.52
CA ARG A 183 16.83 5.21 5.50
C ARG A 183 16.25 6.48 4.88
N THR A 184 15.30 6.33 3.98
CA THR A 184 14.52 7.41 3.35
C THR A 184 13.12 6.87 3.04
N THR A 185 12.11 7.73 3.03
CA THR A 185 10.74 7.37 2.62
C THR A 185 10.70 6.75 1.22
N THR A 186 11.58 7.19 0.31
CA THR A 186 11.71 6.57 -1.02
C THR A 186 12.17 5.12 -0.94
N LEU A 187 13.21 4.84 -0.15
CA LEU A 187 13.69 3.47 0.06
C LEU A 187 12.59 2.59 0.69
N GLU A 188 11.95 3.10 1.73
CA GLU A 188 10.85 2.44 2.41
C GLU A 188 9.74 2.07 1.43
N ASN A 189 9.24 3.03 0.66
CA ASN A 189 8.23 2.78 -0.36
C ASN A 189 8.72 1.83 -1.47
N ASP A 190 10.00 1.88 -1.86
CA ASP A 190 10.55 0.94 -2.84
C ASP A 190 10.59 -0.50 -2.30
N LEU A 191 10.96 -0.69 -1.02
CA LEU A 191 10.99 -2.00 -0.36
C LEU A 191 9.60 -2.63 -0.26
N VAL A 192 8.56 -1.82 -0.04
CA VAL A 192 7.17 -2.29 -0.05
C VAL A 192 6.53 -2.23 -1.45
N GLY A 193 7.33 -2.32 -2.52
CA GLY A 193 6.83 -2.40 -3.89
C GLY A 193 6.08 -1.17 -4.39
N GLY A 194 6.19 -0.03 -3.69
CA GLY A 194 5.44 1.19 -4.00
C GLY A 194 4.08 1.29 -3.35
N LEU A 195 3.76 0.41 -2.40
CA LEU A 195 2.45 0.31 -1.73
C LEU A 195 1.99 1.66 -1.16
N MET A 196 2.88 2.39 -0.47
CA MET A 196 2.55 3.69 0.13
C MET A 196 2.04 4.71 -0.90
N ASN A 197 2.64 4.73 -2.09
CA ASN A 197 2.19 5.61 -3.17
C ASN A 197 0.83 5.19 -3.73
N TYR A 198 0.61 3.88 -3.90
CA TYR A 198 -0.67 3.38 -4.40
C TYR A 198 -1.80 3.58 -3.40
N LEU A 199 -1.55 3.41 -2.10
CA LEU A 199 -2.53 3.71 -1.04
C LEU A 199 -2.85 5.20 -0.90
N SER A 200 -1.94 6.07 -1.38
CA SER A 200 -2.13 7.52 -1.40
C SER A 200 -2.70 8.03 -2.73
N ASP A 201 -2.88 7.16 -3.72
CA ASP A 201 -3.40 7.52 -5.04
C ASP A 201 -4.92 7.62 -5.00
N PRO A 202 -5.52 8.82 -5.16
CA PRO A 202 -6.96 8.98 -5.15
C PRO A 202 -7.65 8.29 -6.35
N ASP A 203 -6.89 7.97 -7.40
CA ASP A 203 -7.37 7.35 -8.62
C ASP A 203 -7.07 5.84 -8.65
N ILE A 204 -6.71 5.24 -7.51
CA ILE A 204 -6.40 3.79 -7.44
C ILE A 204 -7.59 2.93 -7.86
N LEU A 205 -8.82 3.35 -7.52
CA LEU A 205 -10.05 2.78 -8.03
C LEU A 205 -10.61 3.64 -9.15
N SER A 206 -11.06 2.99 -10.23
CA SER A 206 -11.85 3.71 -11.23
C SER A 206 -13.19 4.18 -10.65
N PRO A 207 -13.80 5.25 -11.19
CA PRO A 207 -15.14 5.67 -10.76
C PRO A 207 -16.20 4.58 -10.92
N GLU A 208 -16.04 3.72 -11.93
CA GLU A 208 -16.87 2.56 -12.16
C GLU A 208 -16.72 1.52 -11.06
N ASP A 209 -15.47 1.15 -10.72
CA ASP A 209 -15.19 0.20 -9.63
C ASP A 209 -15.69 0.73 -8.28
N THR A 210 -15.51 2.02 -8.01
CA THR A 210 -15.98 2.67 -6.78
C THR A 210 -17.50 2.54 -6.65
N LEU A 211 -18.24 2.87 -7.73
CA LEU A 211 -19.70 2.75 -7.73
C LEU A 211 -20.17 1.29 -7.64
N LEU A 212 -19.44 0.38 -8.32
CA LEU A 212 -19.73 -1.04 -8.28
C LEU A 212 -19.62 -1.60 -6.86
N VAL A 213 -18.50 -1.30 -6.17
CA VAL A 213 -18.27 -1.72 -4.79
C VAL A 213 -19.36 -1.17 -3.87
N TYR A 214 -19.73 0.12 -4.04
CA TYR A 214 -20.75 0.76 -3.25
C TYR A 214 -22.12 0.08 -3.43
N LEU A 215 -22.59 -0.09 -4.67
CA LEU A 215 -23.89 -0.69 -4.95
C LEU A 215 -23.93 -2.18 -4.60
N ASP A 216 -22.83 -2.92 -4.80
CA ASP A 216 -22.73 -4.32 -4.37
C ASP A 216 -22.81 -4.44 -2.85
N THR A 217 -22.17 -3.54 -2.11
CA THR A 217 -22.23 -3.54 -0.66
C THR A 217 -23.65 -3.31 -0.18
N LEU A 218 -24.34 -2.29 -0.69
CA LEU A 218 -25.76 -2.04 -0.35
C LEU A 218 -26.66 -3.22 -0.69
N LYS A 219 -26.44 -3.86 -1.84
CA LYS A 219 -27.24 -5.02 -2.28
C LYS A 219 -27.08 -6.24 -1.39
N ASN A 220 -25.90 -6.41 -0.79
CA ASN A 220 -25.58 -7.59 0.01
C ASN A 220 -25.69 -7.34 1.53
N MET A 221 -26.05 -6.14 1.98
CA MET A 221 -26.41 -5.86 3.37
C MET A 221 -27.60 -6.72 3.82
N SER A 222 -27.72 -6.96 5.11
CA SER A 222 -29.01 -7.39 5.68
C SER A 222 -30.04 -6.25 5.60
N THR A 223 -31.31 -6.58 5.72
CA THR A 223 -32.38 -5.54 5.76
C THR A 223 -32.18 -4.56 6.91
N GLU A 224 -31.69 -5.04 8.06
CA GLU A 224 -31.41 -4.22 9.25
C GLU A 224 -30.27 -3.24 9.00
N GLU A 225 -29.12 -3.72 8.50
CA GLU A 225 -27.98 -2.87 8.12
C GLU A 225 -28.39 -1.81 7.08
N LEU A 226 -29.18 -2.19 6.08
CA LEU A 226 -29.67 -1.26 5.07
C LEU A 226 -30.64 -0.22 5.68
N ALA A 227 -31.49 -0.62 6.61
CA ALA A 227 -32.39 0.30 7.31
C ALA A 227 -31.62 1.31 8.14
N ASN A 228 -30.59 0.87 8.85
CA ASN A 228 -29.68 1.73 9.63
C ASN A 228 -28.91 2.68 8.70
N TYR A 229 -28.31 2.16 7.64
CA TYR A 229 -27.58 2.96 6.65
C TYR A 229 -28.45 4.06 6.02
N LEU A 230 -29.71 3.75 5.70
CA LEU A 230 -30.67 4.71 5.15
C LEU A 230 -31.28 5.59 6.23
N ASN A 231 -30.99 5.36 7.50
CA ASN A 231 -31.63 6.02 8.64
C ASN A 231 -33.17 6.00 8.53
N ALA A 232 -33.69 4.79 8.29
CA ALA A 232 -35.11 4.58 7.95
C ALA A 232 -36.08 5.14 9.04
N ASP A 233 -35.68 5.06 10.31
CA ASP A 233 -36.47 5.58 11.42
C ASP A 233 -36.58 7.11 11.39
N SER A 234 -35.59 7.82 10.88
CA SER A 234 -35.63 9.28 10.72
C SER A 234 -36.54 9.70 9.54
N ILE A 235 -36.69 8.88 8.51
CA ILE A 235 -37.54 9.15 7.36
C ILE A 235 -39.02 9.25 7.80
N VAL A 236 -39.42 8.45 8.78
CA VAL A 236 -40.80 8.42 9.30
C VAL A 236 -41.03 9.48 10.36
N SER A 237 -39.96 10.07 10.94
CA SER A 237 -40.00 11.14 11.96
C SER A 237 -41.05 10.91 13.05
N THR A 238 -41.13 9.68 13.58
CA THR A 238 -42.22 9.26 14.49
C THR A 238 -41.68 8.23 15.50
N GLU A 239 -42.24 8.32 16.73
CA GLU A 239 -42.07 7.27 17.76
C GLU A 239 -43.20 6.22 17.70
N ASP A 240 -44.14 6.31 16.70
CA ASP A 240 -45.21 5.36 16.54
C ASP A 240 -44.72 4.01 16.02
N PRO A 241 -44.81 2.92 16.82
CA PRO A 241 -44.29 1.61 16.44
C PRO A 241 -44.88 1.06 15.13
N ASN A 242 -46.10 1.45 14.78
CA ASN A 242 -46.72 0.99 13.52
C ASN A 242 -46.07 1.65 12.32
N LYS A 243 -45.70 2.91 12.42
CA LYS A 243 -45.02 3.63 11.32
C LYS A 243 -43.56 3.18 11.19
N ILE A 244 -42.88 2.91 12.28
CA ILE A 244 -41.52 2.29 12.26
C ILE A 244 -41.60 0.92 11.58
N SER A 245 -42.58 0.08 11.95
CA SER A 245 -42.77 -1.22 11.30
C SER A 245 -43.09 -1.08 9.81
N LEU A 246 -43.80 -0.06 9.38
CA LEU A 246 -44.07 0.21 7.97
C LEU A 246 -42.81 0.66 7.24
N ALA A 247 -41.95 1.50 7.85
CA ALA A 247 -40.71 1.93 7.26
C ALA A 247 -39.76 0.73 7.04
N ASN A 248 -39.66 -0.13 8.03
CA ASN A 248 -38.82 -1.36 7.93
C ASN A 248 -39.34 -2.32 6.86
N ALA A 249 -40.67 -2.51 6.77
CA ALA A 249 -41.31 -3.31 5.69
C ALA A 249 -41.07 -2.71 4.29
N LEU A 250 -41.02 -1.38 4.18
CA LEU A 250 -40.65 -0.71 2.94
C LEU A 250 -39.21 -0.93 2.56
N VAL A 251 -38.29 -0.80 3.50
CA VAL A 251 -36.84 -1.10 3.29
C VAL A 251 -36.66 -2.54 2.86
N GLU A 252 -37.35 -3.49 3.49
CA GLU A 252 -37.34 -4.90 3.10
C GLU A 252 -37.79 -5.10 1.65
N GLN A 253 -38.88 -4.43 1.22
CA GLN A 253 -39.35 -4.52 -0.16
C GLN A 253 -38.34 -3.91 -1.15
N VAL A 254 -37.76 -2.75 -0.81
CA VAL A 254 -36.70 -2.15 -1.63
C VAL A 254 -35.54 -3.11 -1.77
N HIS A 255 -35.04 -3.68 -0.65
CA HIS A 255 -33.91 -4.58 -0.61
C HIS A 255 -34.12 -5.85 -1.45
N ASN A 256 -35.32 -6.48 -1.34
CA ASN A 256 -35.64 -7.72 -2.04
C ASN A 256 -35.62 -7.59 -3.57
N ILE A 257 -35.91 -6.40 -4.10
CA ILE A 257 -35.96 -6.16 -5.56
C ILE A 257 -34.82 -5.28 -6.07
N PHE A 258 -34.00 -4.75 -5.15
CA PHE A 258 -32.88 -3.88 -5.53
C PHE A 258 -31.92 -4.62 -6.46
N ASN A 259 -31.73 -4.05 -7.63
CA ASN A 259 -30.72 -4.52 -8.58
C ASN A 259 -30.21 -3.32 -9.39
N TYR A 260 -29.04 -3.50 -10.00
CA TYR A 260 -28.43 -2.44 -10.78
C TYR A 260 -27.60 -3.00 -11.94
N SER A 261 -27.35 -2.15 -12.91
CA SER A 261 -26.32 -2.36 -13.92
C SER A 261 -25.54 -1.07 -14.14
N ILE A 262 -24.21 -1.21 -14.29
CA ILE A 262 -23.32 -0.08 -14.58
C ILE A 262 -23.26 0.12 -16.08
N GLY A 263 -23.40 1.36 -16.51
CA GLY A 263 -23.35 1.79 -17.90
C GLY A 263 -22.08 2.57 -18.23
N GLU A 264 -22.21 3.58 -19.09
CA GLU A 264 -21.07 4.38 -19.55
C GLU A 264 -20.48 5.26 -18.45
N THR A 265 -19.15 5.31 -18.41
CA THR A 265 -18.38 6.21 -17.54
C THR A 265 -17.76 7.34 -18.35
N SER A 266 -17.83 8.56 -17.86
CA SER A 266 -17.15 9.72 -18.43
C SER A 266 -16.35 10.45 -17.36
N VAL A 267 -15.12 10.86 -17.67
CA VAL A 267 -14.23 11.61 -16.78
C VAL A 267 -13.88 12.94 -17.40
N SER A 268 -14.02 14.03 -16.65
CA SER A 268 -13.66 15.39 -17.08
C SER A 268 -12.97 16.15 -15.94
N GLY A 269 -11.65 16.28 -16.02
CA GLY A 269 -10.84 16.87 -14.97
C GLY A 269 -10.94 16.03 -13.68
N TYR A 270 -11.35 16.65 -12.57
CA TYR A 270 -11.55 16.00 -11.27
C TYR A 270 -12.98 15.46 -11.05
N HIS A 271 -13.82 15.47 -12.10
CA HIS A 271 -15.19 15.00 -12.03
C HIS A 271 -15.35 13.75 -12.87
N ALA A 272 -16.02 12.75 -12.31
CA ALA A 272 -16.45 11.56 -13.03
C ALA A 272 -17.97 11.43 -12.96
N SER A 273 -18.56 10.90 -14.02
CA SER A 273 -19.96 10.54 -14.07
C SER A 273 -20.08 9.10 -14.55
N VAL A 274 -20.74 8.27 -13.77
CA VAL A 274 -21.04 6.88 -14.11
C VAL A 274 -22.53 6.73 -14.24
N LYS A 275 -23.01 6.21 -15.37
CA LYS A 275 -24.41 5.81 -15.53
C LYS A 275 -24.67 4.52 -14.78
N ALA A 276 -25.79 4.48 -14.05
CA ALA A 276 -26.28 3.25 -13.45
C ALA A 276 -27.79 3.16 -13.70
N ASP A 277 -28.24 1.99 -14.14
CA ASP A 277 -29.64 1.65 -14.16
C ASP A 277 -30.00 0.92 -12.87
N ILE A 278 -30.91 1.49 -12.07
CA ILE A 278 -31.27 0.94 -10.76
C ILE A 278 -32.71 0.43 -10.86
N THR A 279 -32.92 -0.82 -10.47
CA THR A 279 -34.23 -1.44 -10.31
C THR A 279 -34.66 -1.34 -8.86
N THR A 280 -35.77 -0.76 -8.61
CA THR A 280 -36.39 -0.62 -7.29
C THR A 280 -37.90 -0.85 -7.39
N PHE A 281 -38.66 -0.71 -6.29
CA PHE A 281 -40.09 -0.91 -6.28
C PHE A 281 -40.85 0.23 -7.01
N ASP A 282 -42.04 -0.10 -7.56
CA ASP A 282 -42.92 0.87 -8.18
C ASP A 282 -43.70 1.64 -7.09
N SER A 283 -43.24 2.87 -6.79
CA SER A 283 -43.87 3.73 -5.79
C SER A 283 -45.28 4.16 -6.17
N GLU A 284 -45.65 4.23 -7.48
CA GLU A 284 -46.97 4.58 -7.94
C GLU A 284 -48.00 3.45 -7.66
N ALA A 285 -47.53 2.18 -7.69
CA ALA A 285 -48.37 1.03 -7.37
C ALA A 285 -48.77 0.96 -5.87
N ILE A 286 -47.99 1.60 -4.98
CA ILE A 286 -48.30 1.63 -3.55
C ILE A 286 -49.33 2.74 -3.21
N LEU A 287 -49.37 3.82 -4.00
CA LEU A 287 -50.21 4.99 -3.74
C LEU A 287 -51.60 4.88 -4.37
N ASN A 288 -51.85 3.87 -5.18
CA ASN A 288 -53.15 3.56 -5.81
C ASN A 288 -53.82 2.34 -5.13
#